data_00543f4120f1beb81a416b10db66842a
#
_entry.id   00543f4120f1beb81a416b10db66842a
#
_cell.length_a   1.000
_cell.length_b   1.000
_cell.length_c   1.000
_cell.angle_alpha   90.00
_cell.angle_beta   90.00
_cell.angle_gamma   90.00
#
_symmetry.space_group_name_H-M   'P 1'
#
loop_
_entity.id
_entity.type
_entity.pdbx_description
1 polymer ?
#
loop_
_entity_poly.entity_id
_entity_poly.type
_entity_poly.pdbx_seq_one_letter_code
_entity_poly.pdbx_strand_id
1 'polypeptide(L)'
;MKTLPGVILVRPQLSAITDMQLCREAGWNPILLEYLNLKPDLLALTDLSAQCLNTDVMLWNSPATVYLAEKFVPKNLQCIHVAVGKASANALYNHGFTQIVYPEDGCDSEAVARLPLWLQQKGKFLLVNGMGGRNWLPSHLKTLGWEVEVAEVYERIPQILDWSMVKKEKNLQAIYLTTTAAVKAWFGQLPPDLHALSKSLLYLVHHPRIVDALRQYEVSIKLVSNLQRGLDFLHSCRKE
;
A
#
# COMPACT_ATOMS: atom_id res chain seq x y z
N MET A 1 -10.30 33.27 3.51
CA MET A 1 -10.13 31.95 4.15
C MET A 1 -8.69 31.50 3.96
N LYS A 2 -7.98 31.09 5.04
CA LYS A 2 -6.64 30.48 4.88
C LYS A 2 -6.82 29.13 4.16
N THR A 3 -6.20 28.99 3.00
CA THR A 3 -6.16 27.71 2.30
C THR A 3 -5.41 26.68 3.14
N LEU A 4 -5.96 25.47 3.28
CA LEU A 4 -5.28 24.36 3.96
C LEU A 4 -3.97 24.05 3.22
N PRO A 5 -2.92 23.65 3.93
CA PRO A 5 -1.68 23.20 3.31
C PRO A 5 -1.90 21.90 2.56
N GLY A 6 -1.24 21.76 1.41
CA GLY A 6 -1.38 20.59 0.56
C GLY A 6 -0.29 19.53 0.79
N VAL A 7 -0.69 18.28 0.73
CA VAL A 7 0.21 17.11 0.68
C VAL A 7 -0.11 16.30 -0.57
N ILE A 8 0.91 16.03 -1.39
CA ILE A 8 0.79 15.17 -2.56
C ILE A 8 0.97 13.72 -2.13
N LEU A 9 0.04 12.85 -2.54
CA LEU A 9 0.09 11.40 -2.35
C LEU A 9 0.29 10.74 -3.70
N VAL A 10 1.45 10.11 -3.93
CA VAL A 10 1.73 9.41 -5.20
C VAL A 10 1.54 7.92 -5.00
N ARG A 11 0.32 7.42 -5.26
CA ARG A 11 -0.05 6.02 -5.05
C ARG A 11 -1.32 5.64 -5.84
N PRO A 12 -1.59 4.30 -5.99
CA PRO A 12 -2.87 3.84 -6.52
C PRO A 12 -4.04 4.32 -5.68
N GLN A 13 -5.16 4.67 -6.29
CA GLN A 13 -6.34 5.23 -5.64
C GLN A 13 -6.83 4.38 -4.47
N LEU A 14 -7.01 3.06 -4.66
CA LEU A 14 -7.47 2.16 -3.60
C LEU A 14 -6.54 2.14 -2.38
N SER A 15 -5.23 2.29 -2.61
CA SER A 15 -4.26 2.37 -1.52
C SER A 15 -4.21 3.74 -0.84
N ALA A 16 -4.75 4.78 -1.47
CA ALA A 16 -4.73 6.15 -0.98
C ALA A 16 -5.95 6.52 -0.12
N ILE A 17 -7.01 5.73 -0.12
CA ILE A 17 -8.30 6.06 0.53
C ILE A 17 -8.07 6.46 2.00
N THR A 18 -7.44 5.61 2.77
CA THR A 18 -7.14 5.84 4.20
C THR A 18 -6.19 7.03 4.39
N ASP A 19 -5.17 7.17 3.54
CA ASP A 19 -4.21 8.27 3.63
C ASP A 19 -4.87 9.62 3.32
N MET A 20 -5.77 9.67 2.34
CA MET A 20 -6.52 10.90 2.02
C MET A 20 -7.43 11.33 3.17
N GLN A 21 -8.10 10.37 3.80
CA GLN A 21 -8.92 10.63 4.97
C GLN A 21 -8.07 11.18 6.13
N LEU A 22 -6.96 10.51 6.42
CA LEU A 22 -6.02 10.89 7.47
C LEU A 22 -5.47 12.32 7.27
N CYS A 23 -5.12 12.70 6.03
CA CYS A 23 -4.71 14.05 5.71
C CYS A 23 -5.82 15.07 6.03
N ARG A 24 -7.08 14.81 5.62
CA ARG A 24 -8.20 15.72 5.88
C ARG A 24 -8.49 15.89 7.36
N GLU A 25 -8.50 14.80 8.13
CA GLU A 25 -8.69 14.81 9.59
C GLU A 25 -7.58 15.59 10.29
N ALA A 26 -6.36 15.54 9.77
CA ALA A 26 -5.22 16.30 10.26
C ALA A 26 -5.16 17.75 9.72
N GLY A 27 -6.18 18.24 9.00
CA GLY A 27 -6.25 19.61 8.49
C GLY A 27 -5.36 19.89 7.28
N TRP A 28 -5.07 18.85 6.47
CA TRP A 28 -4.30 18.95 5.23
C TRP A 28 -5.19 18.69 4.00
N ASN A 29 -4.87 19.35 2.88
CA ASN A 29 -5.50 19.09 1.59
C ASN A 29 -4.72 18.00 0.83
N PRO A 30 -5.22 16.75 0.73
CA PRO A 30 -4.54 15.69 -0.02
C PRO A 30 -4.75 15.87 -1.52
N ILE A 31 -3.66 15.84 -2.29
CA ILE A 31 -3.67 15.80 -3.75
C ILE A 31 -3.18 14.42 -4.18
N LEU A 32 -4.07 13.61 -4.74
CA LEU A 32 -3.71 12.29 -5.23
C LEU A 32 -3.14 12.38 -6.66
N LEU A 33 -1.96 11.80 -6.85
CA LEU A 33 -1.40 11.47 -8.15
C LEU A 33 -1.36 9.96 -8.31
N GLU A 34 -2.25 9.44 -9.14
CA GLU A 34 -2.38 8.02 -9.38
C GLU A 34 -1.41 7.57 -10.47
N TYR A 35 -0.30 6.92 -10.08
CA TYR A 35 0.70 6.41 -11.02
C TYR A 35 0.45 4.98 -11.50
N LEU A 36 -0.47 4.27 -10.84
CA LEU A 36 -0.89 2.91 -11.17
C LEU A 36 -2.40 2.78 -11.01
N ASN A 37 -3.06 2.27 -12.03
CA ASN A 37 -4.41 1.74 -11.92
C ASN A 37 -4.33 0.25 -11.55
N LEU A 38 -5.09 -0.17 -10.55
CA LEU A 38 -5.25 -1.58 -10.16
C LEU A 38 -6.49 -2.12 -10.85
N LYS A 39 -6.32 -2.69 -12.04
CA LYS A 39 -7.40 -3.24 -12.84
C LYS A 39 -7.78 -4.63 -12.32
N PRO A 40 -9.02 -4.84 -11.80
CA PRO A 40 -9.47 -6.14 -11.33
C PRO A 40 -9.46 -7.18 -12.46
N ASP A 41 -9.03 -8.40 -12.14
CA ASP A 41 -9.26 -9.57 -12.98
C ASP A 41 -10.54 -10.27 -12.50
N LEU A 42 -11.63 -10.09 -13.25
CA LEU A 42 -12.94 -10.61 -12.86
C LEU A 42 -13.03 -12.13 -12.88
N LEU A 43 -12.26 -12.80 -13.74
CA LEU A 43 -12.21 -14.27 -13.78
C LEU A 43 -11.50 -14.79 -12.53
N ALA A 44 -10.31 -14.29 -12.24
CA ALA A 44 -9.57 -14.66 -11.03
C ALA A 44 -10.34 -14.35 -9.74
N LEU A 45 -11.08 -13.24 -9.69
CA LEU A 45 -11.95 -12.90 -8.56
C LEU A 45 -13.13 -13.88 -8.42
N THR A 46 -13.71 -14.34 -9.52
CA THR A 46 -14.78 -15.35 -9.49
C THR A 46 -14.24 -16.70 -9.02
N ASP A 47 -13.09 -17.13 -9.54
CA ASP A 47 -12.43 -18.37 -9.16
C ASP A 47 -12.01 -18.38 -7.70
N LEU A 48 -11.63 -17.22 -7.15
CA LEU A 48 -11.28 -17.04 -5.73
C LEU A 48 -12.39 -17.53 -4.79
N SER A 49 -13.65 -17.37 -5.18
CA SER A 49 -14.80 -17.84 -4.38
C SER A 49 -14.80 -19.36 -4.18
N ALA A 50 -14.31 -20.12 -5.15
CA ALA A 50 -14.19 -21.58 -5.05
C ALA A 50 -12.88 -21.98 -4.36
N GLN A 51 -11.76 -21.32 -4.67
CA GLN A 51 -10.44 -21.59 -4.08
C GLN A 51 -10.45 -21.41 -2.57
N CYS A 52 -11.11 -20.36 -2.07
CA CYS A 52 -11.12 -20.05 -0.63
C CYS A 52 -11.88 -21.07 0.23
N LEU A 53 -12.82 -21.85 -0.35
CA LEU A 53 -13.63 -22.81 0.41
C LEU A 53 -12.82 -23.98 0.99
N ASN A 54 -11.70 -24.32 0.38
CA ASN A 54 -10.83 -25.42 0.80
C ASN A 54 -9.46 -24.93 1.30
N THR A 55 -9.39 -23.69 1.81
CA THR A 55 -8.16 -23.05 2.24
C THR A 55 -8.10 -22.97 3.76
N ASP A 56 -7.00 -23.43 4.37
CA ASP A 56 -6.77 -23.34 5.81
C ASP A 56 -6.21 -21.97 6.22
N VAL A 57 -5.37 -21.37 5.36
CA VAL A 57 -4.75 -20.07 5.60
C VAL A 57 -4.79 -19.23 4.31
N MET A 58 -5.34 -18.04 4.40
CA MET A 58 -5.41 -17.07 3.30
C MET A 58 -4.56 -15.84 3.62
N LEU A 59 -3.58 -15.52 2.77
CA LEU A 59 -2.76 -14.30 2.90
C LEU A 59 -3.25 -13.20 1.96
N TRP A 60 -3.44 -12.02 2.54
CA TRP A 60 -3.81 -10.79 1.86
C TRP A 60 -2.59 -9.87 1.74
N ASN A 61 -2.04 -9.79 0.54
CA ASN A 61 -0.73 -9.16 0.30
C ASN A 61 -0.75 -7.62 0.37
N SER A 62 -1.91 -6.99 0.42
CA SER A 62 -2.05 -5.53 0.54
C SER A 62 -3.48 -5.12 0.91
N PRO A 63 -3.72 -3.90 1.42
CA PRO A 63 -5.08 -3.37 1.55
C PRO A 63 -5.86 -3.38 0.22
N ALA A 64 -5.18 -3.16 -0.90
CA ALA A 64 -5.81 -3.16 -2.21
C ALA A 64 -6.39 -4.54 -2.58
N THR A 65 -5.71 -5.64 -2.24
CA THR A 65 -6.26 -6.99 -2.44
C THR A 65 -7.52 -7.19 -1.62
N VAL A 66 -7.59 -6.65 -0.40
CA VAL A 66 -8.79 -6.73 0.43
C VAL A 66 -9.94 -5.98 -0.23
N TYR A 67 -9.75 -4.72 -0.61
CA TYR A 67 -10.79 -3.90 -1.24
C TYR A 67 -11.33 -4.49 -2.56
N LEU A 68 -10.47 -5.16 -3.33
CA LEU A 68 -10.86 -5.75 -4.61
C LEU A 68 -11.53 -7.11 -4.46
N ALA A 69 -11.08 -7.93 -3.50
CA ALA A 69 -11.46 -9.34 -3.43
C ALA A 69 -12.42 -9.69 -2.27
N GLU A 70 -12.63 -8.80 -1.30
CA GLU A 70 -13.39 -9.11 -0.08
C GLU A 70 -14.83 -9.60 -0.33
N LYS A 71 -15.47 -9.14 -1.41
CA LYS A 71 -16.85 -9.53 -1.78
C LYS A 71 -16.94 -10.95 -2.35
N PHE A 72 -15.82 -11.49 -2.79
CA PHE A 72 -15.71 -12.82 -3.37
C PHE A 72 -15.34 -13.89 -2.35
N VAL A 73 -15.09 -13.49 -1.08
CA VAL A 73 -14.68 -14.38 0.00
C VAL A 73 -15.76 -14.37 1.09
N PRO A 74 -16.42 -15.51 1.39
CA PRO A 74 -17.41 -15.59 2.46
C PRO A 74 -16.80 -15.23 3.82
N LYS A 75 -17.50 -14.41 4.60
CA LYS A 75 -17.00 -13.92 5.91
C LYS A 75 -17.00 -14.98 7.02
N ASN A 76 -17.77 -16.04 6.83
CA ASN A 76 -17.93 -17.16 7.78
C ASN A 76 -16.98 -18.33 7.49
N LEU A 77 -16.00 -18.17 6.62
CA LEU A 77 -14.99 -19.20 6.38
C LEU A 77 -14.19 -19.49 7.66
N GLN A 78 -13.96 -20.78 7.89
CA GLN A 78 -13.15 -21.27 9.01
C GLN A 78 -11.67 -21.34 8.60
N CYS A 79 -11.12 -20.22 8.07
CA CYS A 79 -9.72 -20.11 7.73
C CYS A 79 -9.03 -18.97 8.49
N ILE A 80 -7.72 -19.07 8.67
CA ILE A 80 -6.92 -17.99 9.24
C ILE A 80 -6.62 -16.96 8.15
N HIS A 81 -7.00 -15.71 8.37
CA HIS A 81 -6.66 -14.61 7.50
C HIS A 81 -5.34 -13.98 7.92
N VAL A 82 -4.29 -14.16 7.14
CA VAL A 82 -3.00 -13.51 7.35
C VAL A 82 -2.96 -12.21 6.55
N ALA A 83 -2.65 -11.10 7.20
CA ALA A 83 -2.37 -9.84 6.54
C ALA A 83 -0.86 -9.60 6.48
N VAL A 84 -0.37 -9.02 5.40
CA VAL A 84 1.07 -8.69 5.28
C VAL A 84 1.53 -7.68 6.35
N GLY A 85 0.61 -6.89 6.89
CA GLY A 85 0.87 -5.92 7.95
C GLY A 85 -0.40 -5.23 8.41
N LYS A 86 -0.27 -4.34 9.40
CA LYS A 86 -1.36 -3.68 10.11
C LYS A 86 -2.39 -2.99 9.20
N ALA A 87 -1.94 -2.35 8.11
CA ALA A 87 -2.87 -1.68 7.18
C ALA A 87 -3.81 -2.67 6.47
N SER A 88 -3.30 -3.84 6.06
CA SER A 88 -4.11 -4.91 5.47
C SER A 88 -5.00 -5.57 6.52
N ALA A 89 -4.52 -5.73 7.75
CA ALA A 89 -5.31 -6.26 8.86
C ALA A 89 -6.50 -5.34 9.18
N ASN A 90 -6.28 -4.03 9.27
CA ASN A 90 -7.34 -3.06 9.47
C ASN A 90 -8.39 -3.09 8.33
N ALA A 91 -7.93 -3.23 7.08
CA ALA A 91 -8.85 -3.38 5.96
C ALA A 91 -9.72 -4.63 6.11
N LEU A 92 -9.15 -5.77 6.50
CA LEU A 92 -9.91 -7.00 6.78
C LEU A 92 -10.92 -6.82 7.90
N TYR A 93 -10.53 -6.24 9.04
CA TYR A 93 -11.44 -5.95 10.17
C TYR A 93 -12.61 -5.08 9.73
N ASN A 94 -12.34 -4.01 8.98
CA ASN A 94 -13.35 -3.08 8.50
C ASN A 94 -14.37 -3.74 7.54
N HIS A 95 -13.97 -4.83 6.88
CA HIS A 95 -14.84 -5.63 6.00
C HIS A 95 -15.42 -6.87 6.67
N GLY A 96 -15.31 -6.98 8.00
CA GLY A 96 -15.99 -8.01 8.81
C GLY A 96 -15.31 -9.37 8.83
N PHE A 97 -14.04 -9.48 8.44
CA PHE A 97 -13.26 -10.70 8.62
C PHE A 97 -12.84 -10.86 10.07
N THR A 98 -12.74 -12.11 10.50
CA THR A 98 -12.26 -12.52 11.84
C THR A 98 -11.04 -13.42 11.72
N GLN A 99 -10.46 -13.88 12.82
CA GLN A 99 -9.26 -14.74 12.84
C GLN A 99 -8.10 -14.15 12.04
N ILE A 100 -7.83 -12.85 12.24
CA ILE A 100 -6.81 -12.12 11.50
C ILE A 100 -5.49 -12.17 12.28
N VAL A 101 -4.42 -12.60 11.58
CA VAL A 101 -3.04 -12.63 12.08
C VAL A 101 -2.17 -11.75 11.19
N TYR A 102 -1.26 -10.99 11.77
CA TYR A 102 -0.26 -10.21 11.03
C TYR A 102 1.01 -10.04 11.85
N PRO A 103 2.19 -9.85 11.21
CA PRO A 103 3.43 -9.61 11.93
C PRO A 103 3.40 -8.25 12.63
N GLU A 104 3.81 -8.20 13.90
CA GLU A 104 3.95 -6.95 14.66
C GLU A 104 5.17 -6.15 14.18
N ASP A 105 6.25 -6.86 13.83
CA ASP A 105 7.52 -6.31 13.37
C ASP A 105 7.70 -6.50 11.86
N GLY A 106 7.35 -5.48 11.10
CA GLY A 106 7.49 -5.47 9.65
C GLY A 106 6.16 -5.59 8.89
N CYS A 107 6.24 -5.44 7.58
CA CYS A 107 5.09 -5.48 6.67
C CYS A 107 5.50 -6.01 5.28
N ASP A 108 6.31 -7.07 5.27
CA ASP A 108 6.83 -7.73 4.08
C ASP A 108 6.72 -9.25 4.17
N SER A 109 7.08 -9.94 3.09
CA SER A 109 7.02 -11.39 3.01
C SER A 109 7.91 -12.08 4.05
N GLU A 110 9.04 -11.47 4.38
CA GLU A 110 10.02 -11.94 5.34
C GLU A 110 9.46 -11.88 6.78
N ALA A 111 8.73 -10.83 7.12
CA ALA A 111 8.02 -10.71 8.39
C ALA A 111 6.89 -11.73 8.51
N VAL A 112 6.09 -11.90 7.44
CA VAL A 112 5.04 -12.93 7.38
C VAL A 112 5.63 -14.33 7.55
N ALA A 113 6.77 -14.64 6.93
CA ALA A 113 7.39 -15.97 7.03
C ALA A 113 7.85 -16.32 8.46
N ARG A 114 8.07 -15.33 9.33
CA ARG A 114 8.42 -15.56 10.75
C ARG A 114 7.24 -15.86 11.66
N LEU A 115 6.00 -15.79 11.16
CA LEU A 115 4.83 -16.10 11.97
C LEU A 115 4.84 -17.56 12.44
N PRO A 116 4.61 -17.85 13.72
CA PRO A 116 4.67 -19.22 14.28
C PRO A 116 3.70 -20.20 13.63
N LEU A 117 2.60 -19.72 13.10
CA LEU A 117 1.55 -20.55 12.50
C LEU A 117 2.07 -21.51 11.41
N TRP A 118 3.14 -21.14 10.67
CA TRP A 118 3.69 -21.95 9.59
C TRP A 118 4.35 -23.25 10.06
N LEU A 119 4.76 -23.31 11.34
CA LEU A 119 5.40 -24.47 11.94
C LEU A 119 4.40 -25.33 12.75
N GLN A 120 3.29 -24.75 13.18
CA GLN A 120 2.30 -25.41 14.04
C GLN A 120 1.34 -26.32 13.28
N GLN A 121 1.04 -25.99 12.04
CA GLN A 121 0.15 -26.75 11.17
C GLN A 121 0.64 -26.73 9.75
N LYS A 122 0.12 -27.63 8.94
CA LYS A 122 0.29 -27.65 7.48
C LYS A 122 -1.08 -27.85 6.85
N GLY A 123 -1.23 -27.43 5.62
CA GLY A 123 -2.50 -27.49 4.93
C GLY A 123 -2.45 -26.70 3.63
N LYS A 124 -3.58 -26.17 3.22
CA LYS A 124 -3.73 -25.38 2.02
C LYS A 124 -3.58 -23.90 2.33
N PHE A 125 -2.63 -23.28 1.66
CA PHE A 125 -2.33 -21.85 1.72
C PHE A 125 -2.71 -21.18 0.41
N LEU A 126 -3.51 -20.12 0.48
CA LEU A 126 -3.90 -19.29 -0.66
C LEU A 126 -3.35 -17.88 -0.51
N LEU A 127 -2.49 -17.46 -1.43
CA LEU A 127 -2.04 -16.07 -1.54
C LEU A 127 -2.96 -15.28 -2.46
N VAL A 128 -3.61 -14.23 -1.93
CA VAL A 128 -4.35 -13.24 -2.73
C VAL A 128 -3.43 -12.06 -3.04
N ASN A 129 -3.09 -11.88 -4.32
CA ASN A 129 -2.06 -10.94 -4.76
C ASN A 129 -2.47 -10.19 -6.04
N GLY A 130 -1.67 -9.21 -6.44
CA GLY A 130 -1.70 -8.65 -7.80
C GLY A 130 -0.74 -9.39 -8.71
N MET A 131 -1.06 -9.44 -10.00
CA MET A 131 -0.27 -10.09 -11.04
C MET A 131 1.22 -9.71 -10.98
N GLY A 132 2.10 -10.69 -11.16
CA GLY A 132 3.55 -10.53 -11.12
C GLY A 132 4.11 -10.18 -9.74
N GLY A 133 3.42 -10.54 -8.66
CA GLY A 133 3.90 -10.41 -7.29
C GLY A 133 5.12 -11.28 -7.00
N ARG A 134 5.84 -10.96 -5.89
CA ARG A 134 7.00 -11.78 -5.45
C ARG A 134 6.56 -13.21 -5.14
N ASN A 135 7.27 -14.18 -5.71
CA ASN A 135 7.01 -15.60 -5.50
C ASN A 135 7.86 -16.22 -4.36
N TRP A 136 8.59 -15.40 -3.60
CA TRP A 136 9.48 -15.89 -2.56
C TRP A 136 8.73 -16.60 -1.43
N LEU A 137 7.72 -15.96 -0.86
CA LEU A 137 6.94 -16.55 0.26
C LEU A 137 6.18 -17.82 -0.16
N PRO A 138 5.45 -17.86 -1.28
CA PRO A 138 4.88 -19.09 -1.81
C PRO A 138 5.90 -20.22 -1.95
N SER A 139 7.06 -19.94 -2.54
CA SER A 139 8.13 -20.94 -2.69
C SER A 139 8.67 -21.41 -1.33
N HIS A 140 8.88 -20.49 -0.38
CA HIS A 140 9.33 -20.81 0.97
C HIS A 140 8.33 -21.73 1.71
N LEU A 141 7.03 -21.42 1.66
CA LEU A 141 5.99 -22.23 2.32
C LEU A 141 5.87 -23.64 1.69
N LYS A 142 6.07 -23.77 0.38
CA LYS A 142 6.17 -25.08 -0.27
C LYS A 142 7.31 -25.93 0.30
N THR A 143 8.47 -25.33 0.61
CA THR A 143 9.59 -26.08 1.24
C THR A 143 9.27 -26.53 2.66
N LEU A 144 8.35 -25.84 3.34
CA LEU A 144 7.83 -26.22 4.66
C LEU A 144 6.70 -27.27 4.58
N GLY A 145 6.29 -27.68 3.37
CA GLY A 145 5.28 -28.71 3.15
C GLY A 145 3.85 -28.22 3.07
N TRP A 146 3.63 -26.91 2.81
CA TRP A 146 2.31 -26.36 2.52
C TRP A 146 1.89 -26.64 1.08
N GLU A 147 0.60 -26.94 0.86
CA GLU A 147 -0.01 -26.89 -0.47
C GLU A 147 -0.32 -25.43 -0.79
N VAL A 148 0.32 -24.87 -1.83
CA VAL A 148 0.29 -23.42 -2.08
C VAL A 148 -0.41 -23.11 -3.38
N GLU A 149 -1.45 -22.28 -3.31
CA GLU A 149 -2.12 -21.65 -4.44
C GLU A 149 -1.92 -20.14 -4.42
N VAL A 150 -2.01 -19.50 -5.59
CA VAL A 150 -1.90 -18.04 -5.75
C VAL A 150 -3.05 -17.55 -6.61
N ALA A 151 -3.85 -16.63 -6.08
CA ALA A 151 -4.87 -15.90 -6.80
C ALA A 151 -4.36 -14.51 -7.16
N GLU A 152 -4.07 -14.26 -8.43
CA GLU A 152 -3.67 -12.96 -8.95
C GLU A 152 -4.91 -12.17 -9.39
N VAL A 153 -5.48 -11.40 -8.48
CA VAL A 153 -6.81 -10.79 -8.60
C VAL A 153 -6.85 -9.41 -9.27
N TYR A 154 -5.70 -8.83 -9.59
CA TYR A 154 -5.61 -7.58 -10.34
C TYR A 154 -4.28 -7.41 -11.07
N GLU A 155 -4.31 -6.62 -12.13
CA GLU A 155 -3.14 -6.15 -12.87
C GLU A 155 -2.77 -4.71 -12.45
N ARG A 156 -1.47 -4.39 -12.46
CA ARG A 156 -0.94 -3.04 -12.23
C ARG A 156 -0.69 -2.37 -13.57
N ILE A 157 -1.55 -1.43 -13.95
CA ILE A 157 -1.42 -0.67 -15.21
C ILE A 157 -0.81 0.70 -14.92
N PRO A 158 0.41 0.99 -15.42
CA PRO A 158 1.00 2.32 -15.30
C PRO A 158 0.08 3.41 -15.85
N GLN A 159 0.01 4.55 -15.18
CA GLN A 159 -0.79 5.70 -15.57
C GLN A 159 0.09 6.92 -15.86
N ILE A 160 -0.38 7.75 -16.76
CA ILE A 160 0.16 9.10 -16.94
C ILE A 160 -0.38 9.97 -15.81
N LEU A 161 0.51 10.68 -15.11
CA LEU A 161 0.12 11.51 -13.96
C LEU A 161 -0.67 12.74 -14.41
N ASP A 162 -1.83 12.98 -13.80
CA ASP A 162 -2.59 14.22 -14.01
C ASP A 162 -2.09 15.33 -13.07
N TRP A 163 -1.32 16.24 -13.62
CA TRP A 163 -0.72 17.37 -12.89
C TRP A 163 -1.68 18.53 -12.64
N SER A 164 -2.91 18.47 -13.12
CA SER A 164 -3.86 19.59 -13.11
C SER A 164 -4.13 20.13 -11.70
N MET A 165 -4.29 19.23 -10.71
CA MET A 165 -4.51 19.60 -9.32
C MET A 165 -3.25 20.14 -8.64
N VAL A 166 -2.07 19.58 -8.95
CA VAL A 166 -0.78 20.09 -8.44
C VAL A 166 -0.54 21.51 -8.93
N LYS A 167 -0.85 21.81 -10.21
CA LYS A 167 -0.68 23.15 -10.80
C LYS A 167 -1.66 24.19 -10.23
N LYS A 168 -2.84 23.76 -9.77
CA LYS A 168 -3.86 24.66 -9.16
C LYS A 168 -3.59 24.96 -7.70
N GLU A 169 -2.97 24.03 -6.96
CA GLU A 169 -2.75 24.16 -5.53
C GLU A 169 -1.52 25.05 -5.26
N LYS A 170 -1.74 26.14 -4.50
CA LYS A 170 -0.71 27.14 -4.22
C LYS A 170 0.08 26.91 -2.94
N ASN A 171 -0.44 26.06 -2.06
CA ASN A 171 0.12 25.86 -0.71
C ASN A 171 0.58 24.41 -0.51
N LEU A 172 1.28 23.84 -1.50
CA LEU A 172 1.88 22.51 -1.40
C LEU A 172 3.14 22.55 -0.53
N GLN A 173 3.22 21.67 0.47
CA GLN A 173 4.33 21.62 1.42
C GLN A 173 5.09 20.30 1.43
N ALA A 174 4.40 19.20 1.14
CA ALA A 174 5.03 17.88 1.21
C ALA A 174 4.50 16.93 0.13
N ILE A 175 5.26 15.88 -0.09
CA ILE A 175 4.90 14.74 -0.92
C ILE A 175 5.15 13.44 -0.14
N TYR A 176 4.22 12.51 -0.17
CA TYR A 176 4.35 11.19 0.46
C TYR A 176 4.55 10.11 -0.58
N LEU A 177 5.70 9.44 -0.52
CA LEU A 177 6.12 8.38 -1.44
C LEU A 177 6.31 7.07 -0.68
N THR A 178 5.59 6.03 -1.07
CA THR A 178 5.58 4.74 -0.37
C THR A 178 6.33 3.63 -1.10
N THR A 179 6.76 3.87 -2.33
CA THR A 179 7.49 2.87 -3.15
C THR A 179 8.52 3.54 -4.04
N THR A 180 9.54 2.79 -4.43
CA THR A 180 10.52 3.25 -5.44
C THR A 180 9.88 3.43 -6.82
N ALA A 181 8.79 2.71 -7.12
CA ALA A 181 8.02 2.91 -8.34
C ALA A 181 7.32 4.28 -8.36
N ALA A 182 6.78 4.75 -7.21
CA ALA A 182 6.22 6.09 -7.08
C ALA A 182 7.29 7.17 -7.28
N VAL A 183 8.52 6.98 -6.76
CA VAL A 183 9.67 7.88 -7.03
C VAL A 183 9.94 7.96 -8.54
N LYS A 184 10.05 6.81 -9.21
CA LYS A 184 10.28 6.77 -10.66
C LYS A 184 9.16 7.44 -11.44
N ALA A 185 7.91 7.22 -11.06
CA ALA A 185 6.74 7.82 -11.72
C ALA A 185 6.72 9.34 -11.54
N TRP A 186 6.97 9.84 -10.31
CA TRP A 186 7.03 11.27 -10.02
C TRP A 186 8.09 11.96 -10.85
N PHE A 187 9.36 11.57 -10.74
CA PHE A 187 10.45 12.24 -11.42
C PHE A 187 10.49 11.97 -12.94
N GLY A 188 10.08 10.77 -13.37
CA GLY A 188 10.06 10.41 -14.79
C GLY A 188 8.98 11.13 -15.60
N GLN A 189 7.95 11.67 -14.93
CA GLN A 189 6.85 12.39 -15.59
C GLN A 189 6.75 13.85 -15.13
N LEU A 190 7.68 14.34 -14.29
CA LEU A 190 7.63 15.69 -13.72
C LEU A 190 7.75 16.75 -14.81
N PRO A 191 6.74 17.64 -14.99
CA PRO A 191 6.81 18.71 -15.97
C PRO A 191 7.89 19.74 -15.62
N PRO A 192 8.56 20.35 -16.61
CA PRO A 192 9.63 21.34 -16.37
C PRO A 192 9.20 22.53 -15.51
N ASP A 193 7.96 23.00 -15.66
CA ASP A 193 7.38 24.11 -14.89
C ASP A 193 7.14 23.78 -13.40
N LEU A 194 7.18 22.49 -13.02
CA LEU A 194 7.05 22.04 -11.63
C LEU A 194 8.38 21.65 -10.97
N HIS A 195 9.52 21.78 -11.65
CA HIS A 195 10.83 21.42 -11.08
C HIS A 195 11.17 22.23 -9.82
N ALA A 196 10.92 23.56 -9.84
CA ALA A 196 11.16 24.42 -8.68
C ALA A 196 10.27 24.04 -7.50
N LEU A 197 8.99 23.76 -7.75
CA LEU A 197 8.06 23.26 -6.75
C LEU A 197 8.55 21.92 -6.18
N SER A 198 8.90 20.96 -7.02
CA SER A 198 9.39 19.64 -6.60
C SER A 198 10.59 19.75 -5.64
N LYS A 199 11.53 20.66 -5.90
CA LYS A 199 12.70 20.92 -5.03
C LYS A 199 12.32 21.58 -3.69
N SER A 200 11.23 22.33 -3.64
CA SER A 200 10.78 22.99 -2.40
C SER A 200 9.96 22.10 -1.46
N LEU A 201 9.47 20.96 -1.95
CA LEU A 201 8.66 20.04 -1.15
C LEU A 201 9.50 19.21 -0.16
N LEU A 202 8.92 18.89 1.00
CA LEU A 202 9.46 17.88 1.89
C LEU A 202 8.96 16.49 1.48
N TYR A 203 9.90 15.58 1.20
CA TYR A 203 9.62 14.20 0.82
C TYR A 203 9.47 13.31 2.06
N LEU A 204 8.24 12.96 2.40
CA LEU A 204 7.93 12.01 3.47
C LEU A 204 8.02 10.59 2.90
N VAL A 205 8.82 9.73 3.53
CA VAL A 205 9.01 8.34 3.11
C VAL A 205 9.08 7.42 4.33
N HIS A 206 8.66 6.16 4.20
CA HIS A 206 8.59 5.25 5.36
C HIS A 206 9.62 4.10 5.31
N HIS A 207 10.48 4.07 4.30
CA HIS A 207 11.47 2.99 4.17
C HIS A 207 12.81 3.51 3.65
N PRO A 208 13.96 3.06 4.21
CA PRO A 208 15.31 3.50 3.81
C PRO A 208 15.59 3.35 2.31
N ARG A 209 15.14 2.27 1.65
CA ARG A 209 15.32 2.08 0.19
C ARG A 209 14.67 3.18 -0.65
N ILE A 210 13.64 3.88 -0.14
CA ILE A 210 13.01 5.01 -0.83
C ILE A 210 13.89 6.25 -0.67
N VAL A 211 14.50 6.42 0.51
CA VAL A 211 15.54 7.45 0.74
C VAL A 211 16.67 7.29 -0.27
N ASP A 212 17.18 6.06 -0.44
CA ASP A 212 18.27 5.78 -1.39
C ASP A 212 17.86 6.11 -2.84
N ALA A 213 16.62 5.78 -3.22
CA ALA A 213 16.10 6.12 -4.55
C ALA A 213 15.95 7.63 -4.78
N LEU A 214 15.78 8.43 -3.72
CA LEU A 214 15.62 9.88 -3.79
C LEU A 214 16.95 10.64 -3.81
N ARG A 215 18.05 10.07 -3.32
CA ARG A 215 19.36 10.76 -3.19
C ARG A 215 19.83 11.45 -4.46
N GLN A 216 19.60 10.84 -5.62
CA GLN A 216 20.02 11.41 -6.93
C GLN A 216 19.26 12.67 -7.32
N TYR A 217 18.15 13.03 -6.65
CA TYR A 217 17.30 14.17 -7.02
C TYR A 217 17.54 15.41 -6.16
N GLU A 218 18.42 15.32 -5.12
CA GLU A 218 18.82 16.44 -4.27
C GLU A 218 17.63 17.17 -3.62
N VAL A 219 16.70 16.42 -3.05
CA VAL A 219 15.50 16.91 -2.38
C VAL A 219 15.56 16.74 -0.87
N SER A 220 14.77 17.52 -0.13
CA SER A 220 14.63 17.39 1.32
C SER A 220 13.82 16.15 1.69
N ILE A 221 14.39 15.23 2.48
CA ILE A 221 13.78 13.95 2.81
C ILE A 221 13.59 13.82 4.32
N LYS A 222 12.41 13.34 4.72
CA LYS A 222 12.13 12.92 6.10
C LYS A 222 11.66 11.47 6.11
N LEU A 223 12.46 10.61 6.76
CA LEU A 223 12.03 9.25 7.06
C LEU A 223 11.07 9.26 8.24
N VAL A 224 9.91 8.63 8.09
CA VAL A 224 8.83 8.54 9.08
C VAL A 224 8.32 7.11 9.17
N SER A 225 7.78 6.69 10.31
CA SER A 225 7.24 5.33 10.43
C SER A 225 5.92 5.12 9.68
N ASN A 226 5.13 6.19 9.50
CA ASN A 226 3.86 6.20 8.75
C ASN A 226 3.46 7.65 8.39
N LEU A 227 2.38 7.80 7.61
CA LEU A 227 1.89 9.12 7.19
C LEU A 227 1.50 10.01 8.38
N GLN A 228 0.82 9.46 9.42
CA GLN A 228 0.42 10.24 10.60
C GLN A 228 1.63 10.94 11.25
N ARG A 229 2.72 10.21 11.45
CA ARG A 229 3.96 10.79 12.01
C ARG A 229 4.58 11.84 11.08
N GLY A 230 4.41 11.68 9.77
CA GLY A 230 4.80 12.70 8.81
C GLY A 230 3.99 13.99 8.95
N LEU A 231 2.68 13.88 9.09
CA LEU A 231 1.76 15.02 9.30
C LEU A 231 2.03 15.70 10.66
N ASP A 232 2.25 14.94 11.72
CA ASP A 232 2.62 15.47 13.05
C ASP A 232 3.92 16.29 12.97
N PHE A 233 4.92 15.77 12.25
CA PHE A 233 6.18 16.49 12.00
C PHE A 233 5.96 17.80 11.23
N LEU A 234 5.18 17.77 10.15
CA LEU A 234 4.85 18.97 9.38
C LEU A 234 4.13 20.02 10.23
N HIS A 235 3.26 19.61 11.16
CA HIS A 235 2.61 20.51 12.11
C HIS A 235 3.60 21.16 13.08
N SER A 236 4.60 20.44 13.57
CA SER A 236 5.61 21.01 14.47
C SER A 236 6.45 22.08 13.77
N CYS A 237 6.84 21.87 12.51
CA CYS A 237 7.60 22.84 11.72
C CYS A 237 6.84 24.14 11.38
N ARG A 238 5.50 24.17 11.56
CA ARG A 238 4.67 25.37 11.28
C ARG A 238 4.41 26.25 12.50
N LYS A 239 4.76 25.76 13.68
CA LYS A 239 4.59 26.48 14.95
C LYS A 239 5.82 27.31 15.34
N GLU A 240 6.92 27.10 14.63
CA GLU A 240 8.14 27.91 14.68
C GLU A 240 8.09 29.01 13.61
#